data_ff3d987bfa6b815c402ea10d2ffce23b
#
_entry.id   ff3d987bfa6b815c402ea10d2ffce23b
#
_cell.length_a   1.000
_cell.length_b   1.000
_cell.length_c   1.000
_cell.angle_alpha   90.00
_cell.angle_beta   90.00
_cell.angle_gamma   90.00
#
_symmetry.space_group_name_H-M   'P 1'
#
loop_
_entity.id
_entity.type
_entity.pdbx_description
1 polymer ?
#
loop_
_entity_poly.entity_id
_entity_poly.type
_entity_poly.pdbx_seq_one_letter_code
_entity_poly.pdbx_strand_id
1 'polypeptide(L)'
;CSSDLARYAFLFKLDITDYKGWARGLKKAGYATDPSYANRLITIIEDYDLYKYDRKGVYSERKLKKNPWLMSPHQVYIANDIAYVVARNGDTFKDLGKEFDISWRKLVKYNDLQRDYTLMEGDIIYLKSKKKKASKPYTVYVVKDGDSMHGISQKYGIRLKNLYKMNRKDGEYVPEIGDRLRLR
;
A
#
# COMPACT_ATOMS: atom_id res chain seq x y z
N CYS A 1 22.31 5.50 -21.01
CA CYS A 1 21.74 5.78 -19.67
C CYS A 1 22.27 7.02 -18.95
N SER A 2 23.43 7.58 -19.36
CA SER A 2 24.02 8.77 -18.70
C SER A 2 23.42 10.10 -19.22
N SER A 3 22.93 10.15 -20.45
CA SER A 3 22.39 11.36 -21.09
C SER A 3 21.01 11.79 -20.59
N ASP A 4 20.22 10.85 -20.08
CA ASP A 4 18.86 11.13 -19.62
C ASP A 4 18.82 11.86 -18.28
N LEU A 5 19.78 11.59 -17.38
CA LEU A 5 19.89 12.29 -16.09
C LEU A 5 20.31 13.75 -16.24
N ALA A 6 21.13 14.08 -17.26
CA ALA A 6 21.56 15.46 -17.51
C ALA A 6 20.38 16.38 -17.83
N ARG A 7 19.36 15.86 -18.52
CA ARG A 7 18.14 16.59 -18.89
C ARG A 7 17.32 17.08 -17.68
N TYR A 8 17.44 16.38 -16.54
CA TYR A 8 16.74 16.72 -15.29
C TYR A 8 17.63 17.44 -14.27
N ALA A 9 18.90 17.64 -14.55
CA ALA A 9 19.87 18.19 -13.60
C ALA A 9 19.48 19.56 -13.03
N PHE A 10 18.79 20.40 -13.82
CA PHE A 10 18.34 21.71 -13.37
C PHE A 10 17.25 21.64 -12.30
N LEU A 11 16.50 20.54 -12.20
CA LEU A 11 15.47 20.34 -11.19
C LEU A 11 16.08 20.26 -9.79
N PHE A 12 17.25 19.67 -9.64
CA PHE A 12 17.94 19.55 -8.36
C PHE A 12 18.46 20.89 -7.80
N LYS A 13 18.33 21.97 -8.57
CA LYS A 13 18.60 23.34 -8.10
C LYS A 13 17.38 23.98 -7.46
N LEU A 14 16.20 23.40 -7.63
CA LEU A 14 14.97 23.88 -7.02
C LEU A 14 14.92 23.46 -5.54
N ASP A 15 14.27 24.30 -4.72
CA ASP A 15 13.98 23.90 -3.34
C ASP A 15 13.05 22.67 -3.33
N ILE A 16 13.29 21.74 -2.41
CA ILE A 16 12.48 20.52 -2.28
C ILE A 16 11.01 20.82 -2.03
N THR A 17 10.71 21.97 -1.43
CA THR A 17 9.33 22.43 -1.15
C THR A 17 8.68 23.14 -2.34
N ASP A 18 9.43 23.45 -3.40
CA ASP A 18 8.89 24.08 -4.62
C ASP A 18 8.28 23.05 -5.57
N TYR A 19 7.23 22.38 -5.12
CA TYR A 19 6.53 21.38 -5.93
C TYR A 19 5.98 21.96 -7.25
N LYS A 20 5.66 23.26 -7.30
CA LYS A 20 5.20 23.92 -8.54
C LYS A 20 6.32 24.06 -9.55
N GLY A 21 7.51 24.46 -9.08
CA GLY A 21 8.72 24.49 -9.90
C GLY A 21 9.10 23.10 -10.40
N TRP A 22 9.04 22.09 -9.54
CA TRP A 22 9.29 20.70 -9.89
C TRP A 22 8.30 20.19 -10.96
N ALA A 23 6.99 20.41 -10.80
CA ALA A 23 5.98 19.97 -11.76
C ALA A 23 6.17 20.61 -13.15
N ARG A 24 6.42 21.92 -13.18
CA ARG A 24 6.69 22.66 -14.42
C ARG A 24 8.02 22.24 -15.05
N GLY A 25 9.03 22.02 -14.24
CA GLY A 25 10.34 21.58 -14.67
C GLY A 25 10.32 20.18 -15.28
N LEU A 26 9.61 19.25 -14.72
CA LEU A 26 9.38 17.91 -15.29
C LEU A 26 8.73 18.01 -16.68
N LYS A 27 7.71 18.87 -16.82
CA LYS A 27 7.08 19.12 -18.11
C LYS A 27 8.07 19.70 -19.12
N LYS A 28 8.87 20.71 -18.72
CA LYS A 28 9.92 21.32 -19.56
C LYS A 28 10.98 20.31 -19.99
N ALA A 29 11.34 19.38 -19.09
CA ALA A 29 12.29 18.32 -19.40
C ALA A 29 11.74 17.23 -20.31
N GLY A 30 10.45 17.31 -20.72
CA GLY A 30 9.84 16.32 -21.61
C GLY A 30 9.42 15.02 -20.93
N TYR A 31 9.23 15.03 -19.59
CA TYR A 31 8.76 13.87 -18.87
C TYR A 31 7.36 13.41 -19.31
N ALA A 32 6.51 14.35 -19.70
CA ALA A 32 5.17 14.07 -20.20
C ALA A 32 4.87 14.88 -21.47
N THR A 33 4.20 14.27 -22.44
CA THR A 33 3.75 14.93 -23.68
C THR A 33 2.50 15.78 -23.46
N ASP A 34 1.65 15.42 -22.49
CA ASP A 34 0.42 16.14 -22.16
C ASP A 34 0.71 17.60 -21.74
N PRO A 35 0.17 18.62 -22.45
CA PRO A 35 0.34 20.02 -22.08
C PRO A 35 -0.17 20.34 -20.67
N SER A 36 -1.20 19.65 -20.19
CA SER A 36 -1.83 19.88 -18.90
C SER A 36 -1.15 19.15 -17.73
N TYR A 37 -0.11 18.32 -17.99
CA TYR A 37 0.55 17.49 -16.99
C TYR A 37 0.96 18.25 -15.72
N ALA A 38 1.67 19.38 -15.89
CA ALA A 38 2.15 20.16 -14.75
C ALA A 38 0.99 20.69 -13.90
N ASN A 39 -0.06 21.18 -14.51
CA ASN A 39 -1.23 21.71 -13.81
C ASN A 39 -1.98 20.59 -13.07
N ARG A 40 -2.19 19.44 -13.70
CA ARG A 40 -2.81 18.27 -13.05
C ARG A 40 -2.01 17.80 -11.86
N LEU A 41 -0.68 17.73 -11.98
CA LEU A 41 0.19 17.31 -10.88
C LEU A 41 0.09 18.32 -9.72
N ILE A 42 0.11 19.63 -10.00
CA ILE A 42 -0.05 20.68 -9.00
C ILE A 42 -1.41 20.55 -8.31
N THR A 43 -2.50 20.37 -9.06
CA THR A 43 -3.85 20.17 -8.51
C THR A 43 -3.90 18.98 -7.57
N ILE A 44 -3.35 17.83 -7.97
CA ILE A 44 -3.29 16.63 -7.10
C ILE A 44 -2.52 16.93 -5.81
N ILE A 45 -1.36 17.58 -5.91
CA ILE A 45 -0.54 17.93 -4.74
C ILE A 45 -1.33 18.87 -3.79
N GLU A 46 -2.10 19.80 -4.33
CA GLU A 46 -2.90 20.76 -3.56
C GLU A 46 -4.17 20.12 -2.98
N ASP A 47 -4.92 19.34 -3.76
CA ASP A 47 -6.16 18.69 -3.34
C ASP A 47 -5.94 17.68 -2.19
N TYR A 48 -4.78 17.01 -2.21
CA TYR A 48 -4.40 16.04 -1.18
C TYR A 48 -3.43 16.61 -0.14
N ASP A 49 -3.15 17.92 -0.18
CA ASP A 49 -2.24 18.61 0.75
C ASP A 49 -0.83 17.98 0.80
N LEU A 50 -0.35 17.35 -0.27
CA LEU A 50 0.90 16.59 -0.27
C LEU A 50 2.12 17.47 0.02
N TYR A 51 2.09 18.77 -0.34
CA TYR A 51 3.14 19.74 -0.03
C TYR A 51 3.44 19.90 1.47
N LYS A 52 2.53 19.44 2.34
CA LYS A 52 2.74 19.46 3.80
C LYS A 52 3.86 18.49 4.21
N TYR A 53 4.11 17.45 3.42
CA TYR A 53 5.14 16.45 3.69
C TYR A 53 6.55 16.93 3.33
N ASP A 54 6.68 17.94 2.46
CA ASP A 54 7.98 18.49 2.04
C ASP A 54 8.48 19.62 2.96
N ARG A 55 7.70 20.04 3.95
CA ARG A 55 8.10 21.09 4.88
C ARG A 55 9.25 20.64 5.78
N LYS A 56 10.32 21.47 5.86
CA LYS A 56 11.45 21.25 6.77
C LYS A 56 10.95 21.00 8.20
N GLY A 57 11.29 19.85 8.78
CA GLY A 57 10.90 19.45 10.14
C GLY A 57 9.82 18.36 10.23
N VAL A 58 9.12 18.05 9.14
CA VAL A 58 8.24 16.85 9.09
C VAL A 58 9.08 15.57 9.02
N TYR A 59 10.22 15.62 8.33
CA TYR A 59 11.20 14.55 8.21
C TYR A 59 12.55 14.92 8.83
N SER A 60 12.59 15.25 10.14
CA SER A 60 13.86 15.25 10.85
C SER A 60 14.42 13.82 10.87
N GLU A 61 15.75 13.63 10.78
CA GLU A 61 16.38 12.30 10.91
C GLU A 61 15.87 11.51 12.13
N ARG A 62 15.51 12.22 13.21
CA ARG A 62 14.87 11.65 14.40
C ARG A 62 13.47 11.08 14.13
N LYS A 63 12.69 11.67 13.20
CA LYS A 63 11.38 11.16 12.78
C LYS A 63 11.52 10.05 11.73
N LEU A 64 12.52 10.14 10.85
CA LEU A 64 12.87 9.06 9.92
C LEU A 64 13.30 7.80 10.68
N LYS A 65 14.15 7.93 11.72
CA LYS A 65 14.52 6.80 12.59
C LYS A 65 13.34 6.26 13.42
N LYS A 66 12.26 7.03 13.60
CA LYS A 66 11.03 6.58 14.28
C LYS A 66 9.99 5.99 13.35
N ASN A 67 10.17 6.07 12.05
CA ASN A 67 9.26 5.44 11.08
C ASN A 67 10.04 4.37 10.28
N PRO A 68 10.11 3.14 10.79
CA PRO A 68 10.83 2.05 10.14
C PRO A 68 10.35 1.79 8.70
N TRP A 69 9.16 2.26 8.37
CA TRP A 69 8.54 2.03 7.07
C TRP A 69 9.16 2.81 5.91
N LEU A 70 9.85 3.95 6.21
CA LEU A 70 10.47 4.79 5.18
C LEU A 70 11.85 4.28 4.74
N MET A 71 12.50 3.45 5.56
CA MET A 71 13.81 2.86 5.28
C MET A 71 13.74 1.33 5.12
N SER A 72 12.54 0.80 5.06
CA SER A 72 12.29 -0.63 4.92
C SER A 72 12.74 -1.12 3.54
N PRO A 73 13.42 -2.28 3.45
CA PRO A 73 13.66 -2.96 2.19
C PRO A 73 12.38 -3.30 1.42
N HIS A 74 11.27 -3.56 2.14
CA HIS A 74 9.98 -3.81 1.53
C HIS A 74 9.25 -2.53 1.20
N GLN A 75 8.74 -2.45 -0.03
CA GLN A 75 7.84 -1.37 -0.41
C GLN A 75 6.52 -1.51 0.34
N VAL A 76 6.08 -0.44 0.99
CA VAL A 76 4.82 -0.38 1.72
C VAL A 76 3.72 0.12 0.80
N TYR A 77 2.62 -0.61 0.75
CA TYR A 77 1.41 -0.28 0.01
C TYR A 77 0.26 0.02 0.98
N ILE A 78 -0.82 0.59 0.45
CA ILE A 78 -2.03 0.88 1.24
C ILE A 78 -3.24 0.26 0.56
N ALA A 79 -4.01 -0.53 1.29
CA ALA A 79 -5.33 -1.00 0.89
C ALA A 79 -6.30 -0.87 2.05
N ASN A 80 -7.50 -0.37 1.79
CA ASN A 80 -8.52 -0.12 2.80
C ASN A 80 -8.00 0.75 3.97
N ASP A 81 -7.16 1.76 3.67
CA ASP A 81 -6.42 2.63 4.61
C ASP A 81 -5.53 1.86 5.62
N ILE A 82 -5.04 0.69 5.23
CA ILE A 82 -4.14 -0.12 6.04
C ILE A 82 -2.88 -0.39 5.25
N ALA A 83 -1.72 -0.17 5.88
CA ALA A 83 -0.44 -0.48 5.28
C ALA A 83 -0.23 -2.00 5.20
N TYR A 84 0.31 -2.45 4.07
CA TYR A 84 0.73 -3.82 3.84
C TYR A 84 2.01 -3.88 3.04
N VAL A 85 2.68 -5.01 3.08
CA VAL A 85 3.81 -5.36 2.21
C VAL A 85 3.51 -6.65 1.46
N VAL A 86 4.26 -6.90 0.41
CA VAL A 86 4.22 -8.16 -0.33
C VAL A 86 5.44 -8.97 0.07
N ALA A 87 5.23 -10.18 0.55
CA ALA A 87 6.29 -11.07 0.96
C ALA A 87 7.15 -11.49 -0.26
N ARG A 88 8.44 -11.61 -0.02
CA ARG A 88 9.43 -12.07 -0.99
C ARG A 88 9.84 -13.51 -0.67
N ASN A 89 10.48 -14.15 -1.61
CA ASN A 89 11.03 -15.47 -1.36
C ASN A 89 12.01 -15.46 -0.17
N GLY A 90 11.80 -16.35 0.79
CA GLY A 90 12.62 -16.47 1.99
C GLY A 90 12.20 -15.59 3.18
N ASP A 91 11.19 -14.73 3.01
CA ASP A 91 10.68 -13.92 4.12
C ASP A 91 10.04 -14.79 5.22
N THR A 92 10.20 -14.31 6.45
CA THR A 92 9.49 -14.89 7.60
C THR A 92 8.73 -13.80 8.37
N PHE A 93 7.69 -14.20 9.11
CA PHE A 93 7.00 -13.28 10.02
C PHE A 93 7.92 -12.65 11.06
N LYS A 94 9.01 -13.34 11.45
CA LYS A 94 9.99 -12.83 12.40
C LYS A 94 10.81 -11.69 11.78
N ASP A 95 11.23 -11.85 10.53
CA ASP A 95 12.04 -10.86 9.84
C ASP A 95 11.22 -9.62 9.49
N LEU A 96 10.01 -9.80 8.94
CA LEU A 96 9.07 -8.70 8.74
C LEU A 96 8.71 -8.03 10.08
N GLY A 97 8.58 -8.80 11.15
CA GLY A 97 8.33 -8.26 12.48
C GLY A 97 9.46 -7.36 13.00
N LYS A 98 10.71 -7.73 12.77
CA LYS A 98 11.89 -6.91 13.11
C LYS A 98 11.95 -5.64 12.23
N GLU A 99 11.74 -5.80 10.92
CA GLU A 99 11.79 -4.72 9.95
C GLU A 99 10.78 -3.60 10.27
N PHE A 100 9.56 -3.98 10.66
CA PHE A 100 8.48 -3.04 10.92
C PHE A 100 8.22 -2.73 12.40
N ASP A 101 9.06 -3.24 13.30
CA ASP A 101 8.90 -3.12 14.76
C ASP A 101 7.50 -3.61 15.23
N ILE A 102 7.09 -4.76 14.68
CA ILE A 102 5.82 -5.40 15.00
C ILE A 102 6.08 -6.83 15.49
N SER A 103 5.51 -7.22 16.62
CA SER A 103 5.59 -8.63 17.04
C SER A 103 5.07 -9.55 15.92
N TRP A 104 5.86 -10.57 15.55
CA TRP A 104 5.47 -11.54 14.54
C TRP A 104 4.12 -12.22 14.83
N ARG A 105 3.80 -12.44 16.13
CA ARG A 105 2.49 -12.99 16.55
C ARG A 105 1.33 -12.03 16.21
N LYS A 106 1.57 -10.71 16.25
CA LYS A 106 0.59 -9.72 15.83
C LYS A 106 0.42 -9.73 14.32
N LEU A 107 1.52 -9.87 13.54
CA LEU A 107 1.46 -9.97 12.09
C LEU A 107 0.61 -11.18 11.67
N VAL A 108 0.88 -12.37 12.22
CA VAL A 108 0.07 -13.57 12.00
C VAL A 108 -1.42 -13.30 12.26
N LYS A 109 -1.74 -12.71 13.42
CA LYS A 109 -3.12 -12.38 13.82
C LYS A 109 -3.78 -11.33 12.90
N TYR A 110 -3.03 -10.32 12.45
CA TYR A 110 -3.56 -9.28 11.58
C TYR A 110 -3.94 -9.82 10.21
N ASN A 111 -3.30 -10.91 9.79
CA ASN A 111 -3.48 -11.54 8.50
C ASN A 111 -4.41 -12.75 8.51
N ASP A 112 -5.03 -13.05 9.66
CA ASP A 112 -5.92 -14.22 9.84
C ASP A 112 -5.23 -15.54 9.42
N LEU A 113 -3.92 -15.68 9.74
CA LEU A 113 -3.09 -16.84 9.43
C LEU A 113 -2.81 -17.68 10.68
N GLN A 114 -2.37 -18.90 10.47
CA GLN A 114 -1.91 -19.80 11.56
C GLN A 114 -0.45 -19.51 11.90
N ARG A 115 0.00 -19.94 13.08
CA ARG A 115 1.36 -19.64 13.58
C ARG A 115 2.46 -20.38 12.82
N ASP A 116 2.13 -21.50 12.24
CA ASP A 116 2.98 -22.38 11.44
C ASP A 116 2.93 -22.09 9.94
N TYR A 117 2.14 -21.10 9.54
CA TYR A 117 2.07 -20.68 8.14
C TYR A 117 3.43 -20.16 7.67
N THR A 118 3.92 -20.75 6.57
CA THR A 118 5.14 -20.32 5.87
C THR A 118 4.77 -19.30 4.81
N LEU A 119 5.40 -18.12 4.86
CA LEU A 119 5.17 -17.07 3.85
C LEU A 119 5.63 -17.55 2.49
N MET A 120 4.81 -17.29 1.49
CA MET A 120 5.15 -17.50 0.08
C MET A 120 5.36 -16.15 -0.61
N GLU A 121 6.17 -16.15 -1.66
CA GLU A 121 6.35 -14.97 -2.48
C GLU A 121 5.01 -14.51 -3.05
N GLY A 122 4.72 -13.22 -2.92
CA GLY A 122 3.45 -12.62 -3.33
C GLY A 122 2.39 -12.52 -2.23
N ASP A 123 2.61 -13.12 -1.06
CA ASP A 123 1.66 -12.98 0.05
C ASP A 123 1.51 -11.53 0.49
N ILE A 124 0.27 -11.07 0.59
CA ILE A 124 -0.06 -9.75 1.14
C ILE A 124 -0.01 -9.81 2.66
N ILE A 125 0.86 -9.03 3.29
CA ILE A 125 1.03 -9.02 4.74
C ILE A 125 0.70 -7.64 5.31
N TYR A 126 -0.46 -7.52 5.92
CA TYR A 126 -0.92 -6.31 6.60
C TYR A 126 -0.13 -6.04 7.86
N LEU A 127 0.34 -4.80 8.00
CA LEU A 127 1.12 -4.34 9.16
C LEU A 127 0.24 -3.85 10.33
N LYS A 128 -1.06 -3.79 10.11
CA LYS A 128 -2.09 -3.48 11.13
C LYS A 128 -3.30 -4.39 10.94
N SER A 129 -4.14 -4.45 11.98
CA SER A 129 -5.37 -5.25 11.90
C SER A 129 -6.28 -4.79 10.77
N LYS A 130 -6.72 -5.74 9.94
CA LYS A 130 -7.69 -5.50 8.87
C LYS A 130 -9.00 -4.93 9.40
N LYS A 131 -9.77 -4.26 8.55
CA LYS A 131 -11.04 -3.64 8.91
C LYS A 131 -12.19 -4.66 8.86
N LYS A 132 -13.34 -4.25 9.40
CA LYS A 132 -14.56 -5.08 9.37
C LYS A 132 -15.24 -5.08 8.01
N LYS A 133 -14.98 -4.08 7.15
CA LYS A 133 -15.62 -3.86 5.85
C LYS A 133 -14.59 -3.26 4.88
N ALA A 134 -14.79 -3.46 3.57
CA ALA A 134 -14.02 -2.76 2.55
C ALA A 134 -14.29 -1.25 2.56
N SER A 135 -13.35 -0.47 2.01
CA SER A 135 -13.58 0.94 1.68
C SER A 135 -14.57 1.08 0.51
N LYS A 136 -15.22 2.24 0.41
CA LYS A 136 -15.96 2.60 -0.81
C LYS A 136 -14.97 2.76 -1.96
N PRO A 137 -15.29 2.37 -3.20
CA PRO A 137 -16.59 1.92 -3.69
C PRO A 137 -16.81 0.40 -3.65
N TYR A 138 -15.92 -0.39 -3.04
CA TYR A 138 -15.97 -1.86 -3.08
C TYR A 138 -17.10 -2.41 -2.20
N THR A 139 -18.25 -2.66 -2.79
CA THR A 139 -19.45 -3.16 -2.07
C THR A 139 -19.67 -4.64 -2.24
N VAL A 140 -19.41 -5.16 -3.45
CA VAL A 140 -19.60 -6.57 -3.83
C VAL A 140 -18.41 -7.02 -4.66
N TYR A 141 -18.04 -8.28 -4.50
CA TYR A 141 -17.05 -8.96 -5.32
C TYR A 141 -17.70 -10.19 -5.97
N VAL A 142 -17.38 -10.43 -7.23
CA VAL A 142 -17.76 -11.66 -7.93
C VAL A 142 -16.55 -12.58 -7.93
N VAL A 143 -16.71 -13.76 -7.35
CA VAL A 143 -15.66 -14.77 -7.20
C VAL A 143 -15.18 -15.23 -8.57
N LYS A 144 -13.87 -15.36 -8.71
CA LYS A 144 -13.19 -15.81 -9.91
C LYS A 144 -12.47 -17.13 -9.65
N ASP A 145 -12.01 -17.76 -10.71
CA ASP A 145 -11.17 -18.94 -10.61
C ASP A 145 -9.92 -18.69 -9.75
N GLY A 146 -9.59 -19.65 -8.89
CA GLY A 146 -8.47 -19.55 -7.94
C GLY A 146 -8.72 -18.67 -6.70
N ASP A 147 -9.87 -18.01 -6.57
CA ASP A 147 -10.17 -17.22 -5.39
C ASP A 147 -10.47 -18.09 -4.17
N SER A 148 -10.05 -17.60 -3.01
CA SER A 148 -10.43 -18.14 -1.71
C SER A 148 -10.98 -17.02 -0.81
N MET A 149 -11.77 -17.38 0.22
CA MET A 149 -12.25 -16.39 1.19
C MET A 149 -11.11 -15.64 1.87
N HIS A 150 -9.99 -16.32 2.17
CA HIS A 150 -8.81 -15.67 2.73
C HIS A 150 -8.17 -14.72 1.70
N GLY A 151 -7.95 -15.16 0.46
CA GLY A 151 -7.39 -14.31 -0.61
C GLY A 151 -8.22 -13.05 -0.85
N ILE A 152 -9.55 -13.18 -0.92
CA ILE A 152 -10.46 -12.03 -1.05
C ILE A 152 -10.36 -11.13 0.17
N SER A 153 -10.27 -11.68 1.39
CA SER A 153 -10.09 -10.90 2.63
C SER A 153 -8.79 -10.10 2.63
N GLN A 154 -7.71 -10.70 2.11
CA GLN A 154 -6.41 -10.04 1.96
C GLN A 154 -6.49 -8.93 0.90
N LYS A 155 -7.04 -9.22 -0.26
CA LYS A 155 -7.18 -8.24 -1.36
C LYS A 155 -7.89 -6.96 -0.95
N TYR A 156 -8.92 -7.06 -0.11
CA TYR A 156 -9.75 -5.92 0.30
C TYR A 156 -9.49 -5.42 1.73
N GLY A 157 -8.49 -5.95 2.41
CA GLY A 157 -8.14 -5.54 3.78
C GLY A 157 -9.27 -5.75 4.79
N ILE A 158 -10.05 -6.81 4.62
CA ILE A 158 -11.19 -7.17 5.50
C ILE A 158 -10.77 -8.34 6.38
N ARG A 159 -11.14 -8.33 7.66
CA ARG A 159 -10.96 -9.50 8.54
C ARG A 159 -11.75 -10.69 8.00
N LEU A 160 -11.11 -11.84 7.87
CA LEU A 160 -11.71 -13.04 7.32
C LEU A 160 -13.04 -13.40 8.02
N LYS A 161 -13.05 -13.39 9.35
CA LYS A 161 -14.27 -13.61 10.15
C LYS A 161 -15.42 -12.65 9.78
N ASN A 162 -15.09 -11.39 9.47
CA ASN A 162 -16.11 -10.41 9.09
C ASN A 162 -16.62 -10.64 7.66
N LEU A 163 -15.76 -11.10 6.76
CA LEU A 163 -16.17 -11.46 5.39
C LEU A 163 -17.16 -12.63 5.42
N TYR A 164 -16.88 -13.69 6.16
CA TYR A 164 -17.83 -14.79 6.37
C TYR A 164 -19.16 -14.30 6.97
N LYS A 165 -19.10 -13.59 8.10
CA LYS A 165 -20.31 -13.09 8.79
C LYS A 165 -21.19 -12.21 7.89
N MET A 166 -20.57 -11.35 7.08
CA MET A 166 -21.27 -10.41 6.18
C MET A 166 -22.06 -11.14 5.09
N ASN A 167 -21.57 -12.32 4.70
CA ASN A 167 -22.15 -13.17 3.68
C ASN A 167 -23.02 -14.31 4.26
N ARG A 168 -23.22 -14.35 5.59
CA ARG A 168 -23.96 -15.42 6.28
C ARG A 168 -23.37 -16.80 5.99
N LYS A 169 -22.05 -16.88 5.93
CA LYS A 169 -21.26 -18.10 5.69
C LYS A 169 -20.43 -18.43 6.94
N ASP A 170 -20.06 -19.67 7.08
CA ASP A 170 -19.16 -20.18 8.11
C ASP A 170 -17.76 -20.51 7.56
N GLY A 171 -16.89 -21.07 8.37
CA GLY A 171 -15.52 -21.40 8.00
C GLY A 171 -15.37 -22.55 7.00
N GLU A 172 -16.40 -23.35 6.83
CA GLU A 172 -16.41 -24.50 5.90
C GLU A 172 -16.80 -24.10 4.49
N TYR A 173 -17.34 -22.88 4.31
CA TYR A 173 -17.77 -22.40 3.00
C TYR A 173 -16.58 -22.19 2.07
N VAL A 174 -16.62 -22.86 0.93
CA VAL A 174 -15.72 -22.69 -0.22
C VAL A 174 -16.43 -21.83 -1.27
N PRO A 175 -15.85 -20.70 -1.69
CA PRO A 175 -16.48 -19.85 -2.69
C PRO A 175 -16.43 -20.50 -4.08
N GLU A 176 -17.53 -20.43 -4.83
CA GLU A 176 -17.65 -20.91 -6.20
C GLU A 176 -17.53 -19.75 -7.20
N ILE A 177 -17.04 -20.04 -8.41
CA ILE A 177 -16.93 -19.03 -9.48
C ILE A 177 -18.31 -18.43 -9.75
N GLY A 178 -18.39 -17.11 -9.76
CA GLY A 178 -19.64 -16.38 -9.98
C GLY A 178 -20.37 -15.99 -8.70
N ASP A 179 -20.00 -16.54 -7.54
CA ASP A 179 -20.59 -16.14 -6.27
C ASP A 179 -20.42 -14.63 -6.03
N ARG A 180 -21.45 -14.00 -5.49
CA ARG A 180 -21.48 -12.57 -5.20
C ARG A 180 -21.29 -12.34 -3.71
N LEU A 181 -20.07 -11.99 -3.32
CA LEU A 181 -19.72 -11.74 -1.93
C LEU A 181 -19.85 -10.25 -1.58
N ARG A 182 -20.60 -9.96 -0.52
CA ARG A 182 -20.67 -8.63 0.07
C ARG A 182 -19.36 -8.32 0.76
N LEU A 183 -18.80 -7.14 0.49
CA LEU A 183 -17.58 -6.64 1.10
C LEU A 183 -17.82 -5.53 2.12
N ARG A 184 -19.10 -5.05 2.17
CA ARG A 184 -19.46 -3.90 2.99
C ARG A 184 -20.90 -3.99 3.51
#